data_61aa99a8cf47015fc0db9bd988109ee7
#
_entry.id   61aa99a8cf47015fc0db9bd988109ee7
#
_cell.length_a   1.000
_cell.length_b   1.000
_cell.length_c   1.000
_cell.angle_alpha   90.00
_cell.angle_beta   90.00
_cell.angle_gamma   90.00
#
_symmetry.space_group_name_H-M   'P 1'
#
loop_
_entity.id
_entity.type
_entity.pdbx_description
1 polymer ?
#
loop_
_entity_poly.entity_id
_entity_poly.type
_entity_poly.pdbx_seq_one_letter_code
_entity_poly.pdbx_strand_id
1 'polypeptide(L)'
;VKARIPGVIAAKNYEDGELFSGVPILILTQLHQLKSLISIPESYFPLVKEGFKLQLRSDIYPGKTFDAVIETVYPTIDAATHSFQAKLRIPNADKKLRPGMFVRTTLELGEIESILVPYLAVLKLTGTNNRYVFINDNGIARRVEVTLGQRFDELIEIFAPGIKEGDEIVVLGQGRLVDGAKLEILRN
;
A
#
# COMPACT_ATOMS: atom_id res chain seq x y z
N VAL A 1 -0.96 -22.71 41.75
CA VAL A 1 -1.74 -22.08 40.66
C VAL A 1 -1.45 -22.83 39.37
N LYS A 2 -2.50 -23.25 38.62
CA LYS A 2 -2.33 -23.92 37.32
C LYS A 2 -2.75 -22.95 36.19
N ALA A 3 -1.94 -22.89 35.11
CA ALA A 3 -2.28 -22.16 33.91
C ALA A 3 -3.50 -22.80 33.21
N ARG A 4 -4.47 -22.00 32.78
CA ARG A 4 -5.66 -22.46 32.02
C ARG A 4 -5.44 -22.44 30.53
N ILE A 5 -4.36 -21.80 30.07
CA ILE A 5 -4.00 -21.67 28.65
C ILE A 5 -2.53 -22.09 28.45
N PRO A 6 -2.20 -22.65 27.29
CA PRO A 6 -0.81 -22.91 26.95
C PRO A 6 -0.07 -21.60 26.69
N GLY A 7 1.17 -21.47 27.16
CA GLY A 7 1.96 -20.26 26.99
C GLY A 7 3.33 -20.38 27.62
N VAL A 8 4.10 -19.30 27.57
CA VAL A 8 5.36 -19.14 28.30
C VAL A 8 5.19 -18.07 29.37
N ILE A 9 5.88 -18.21 30.47
CA ILE A 9 5.91 -17.17 31.51
C ILE A 9 6.75 -16.01 31.00
N ALA A 10 6.11 -14.86 30.82
CA ALA A 10 6.75 -13.64 30.41
C ALA A 10 7.33 -12.84 31.57
N ALA A 11 6.67 -12.90 32.74
CA ALA A 11 7.16 -12.27 33.96
C ALA A 11 6.68 -13.08 35.21
N LYS A 12 7.51 -13.12 36.23
CA LYS A 12 7.22 -13.57 37.60
C LYS A 12 7.44 -12.36 38.50
N ASN A 13 6.39 -11.89 39.16
CA ASN A 13 6.42 -10.64 39.92
C ASN A 13 6.57 -10.86 41.44
N TYR A 14 6.56 -12.07 41.91
CA TYR A 14 6.71 -12.40 43.32
C TYR A 14 7.61 -13.60 43.52
N GLU A 15 8.41 -13.59 44.57
CA GLU A 15 9.15 -14.70 45.07
C GLU A 15 8.41 -15.38 46.24
N ASP A 16 8.87 -16.59 46.62
CA ASP A 16 8.26 -17.34 47.70
C ASP A 16 8.39 -16.61 49.03
N GLY A 17 7.26 -16.32 49.68
CA GLY A 17 7.22 -15.60 50.97
C GLY A 17 6.94 -14.11 50.84
N GLU A 18 6.86 -13.53 49.65
CA GLU A 18 6.51 -12.13 49.46
C GLU A 18 5.02 -11.86 49.67
N LEU A 19 4.71 -10.69 50.21
CA LEU A 19 3.33 -10.25 50.42
C LEU A 19 2.70 -9.79 49.08
N PHE A 20 1.51 -10.27 48.79
CA PHE A 20 0.75 -9.90 47.62
C PHE A 20 0.32 -8.42 47.66
N SER A 21 0.73 -7.63 46.68
CA SER A 21 0.48 -6.19 46.55
C SER A 21 -0.54 -5.85 45.46
N GLY A 22 -1.26 -6.82 44.91
CA GLY A 22 -2.28 -6.58 43.87
C GLY A 22 -1.77 -6.67 42.42
N VAL A 23 -0.46 -6.84 42.22
CA VAL A 23 0.12 -7.07 40.89
C VAL A 23 -0.08 -8.54 40.49
N PRO A 24 -0.28 -8.88 39.20
CA PRO A 24 -0.36 -10.27 38.76
C PRO A 24 0.87 -11.06 39.14
N ILE A 25 0.68 -12.25 39.75
CA ILE A 25 1.79 -13.09 40.20
C ILE A 25 2.65 -13.57 39.04
N LEU A 26 2.00 -14.00 37.96
CA LEU A 26 2.64 -14.49 36.74
C LEU A 26 1.95 -13.85 35.50
N ILE A 27 2.73 -13.46 34.54
CA ILE A 27 2.24 -13.06 33.24
C ILE A 27 2.52 -14.17 32.22
N LEU A 28 1.47 -14.72 31.65
CA LEU A 28 1.53 -15.76 30.63
C LEU A 28 1.32 -15.13 29.27
N THR A 29 2.19 -15.46 28.32
CA THR A 29 2.10 -15.00 26.93
C THR A 29 1.99 -16.20 25.99
N GLN A 30 1.00 -16.17 25.10
CA GLN A 30 0.87 -17.13 24.01
C GLN A 30 1.80 -16.70 22.86
N LEU A 31 2.66 -17.63 22.40
CA LEU A 31 3.62 -17.36 21.33
C LEU A 31 3.30 -18.07 20.02
N HIS A 32 2.42 -19.09 20.03
CA HIS A 32 2.10 -19.87 18.81
C HIS A 32 1.36 -19.06 17.75
N GLN A 33 0.60 -18.08 18.18
CA GLN A 33 -0.15 -17.18 17.32
C GLN A 33 -0.02 -15.76 17.85
N LEU A 34 0.51 -14.88 17.01
CA LEU A 34 0.65 -13.48 17.36
C LEU A 34 -0.41 -12.66 16.62
N LYS A 35 -0.65 -11.46 17.13
CA LYS A 35 -1.53 -10.47 16.53
C LYS A 35 -0.77 -9.16 16.38
N SER A 36 -1.04 -8.45 15.30
CA SER A 36 -0.52 -7.10 15.05
C SER A 36 -1.62 -6.22 14.50
N LEU A 37 -1.51 -4.93 14.72
CA LEU A 37 -2.31 -3.93 14.05
C LEU A 37 -1.44 -3.22 13.01
N ILE A 38 -1.98 -3.03 11.82
CA ILE A 38 -1.38 -2.21 10.79
C ILE A 38 -2.32 -1.08 10.40
N SER A 39 -1.77 0.08 10.06
CA SER A 39 -2.53 1.20 9.51
C SER A 39 -2.36 1.22 7.99
N ILE A 40 -3.47 1.31 7.28
CA ILE A 40 -3.54 1.28 5.82
C ILE A 40 -4.23 2.56 5.36
N PRO A 41 -3.70 3.30 4.37
CA PRO A 41 -4.34 4.50 3.84
C PRO A 41 -5.77 4.24 3.35
N GLU A 42 -6.68 5.19 3.60
CA GLU A 42 -8.12 5.05 3.30
C GLU A 42 -8.42 4.76 1.83
N SER A 43 -7.59 5.23 0.91
CA SER A 43 -7.70 4.98 -0.53
C SER A 43 -7.71 3.48 -0.90
N TYR A 44 -7.12 2.64 -0.06
CA TYR A 44 -7.08 1.20 -0.27
C TYR A 44 -8.23 0.43 0.41
N PHE A 45 -9.12 1.13 1.13
CA PHE A 45 -10.21 0.50 1.86
C PHE A 45 -11.08 -0.44 1.00
N PRO A 46 -11.47 -0.07 -0.26
CA PRO A 46 -12.28 -0.95 -1.10
C PRO A 46 -11.57 -2.25 -1.53
N LEU A 47 -10.24 -2.26 -1.51
CA LEU A 47 -9.42 -3.37 -2.01
C LEU A 47 -9.02 -4.35 -0.90
N VAL A 48 -8.98 -3.89 0.36
CA VAL A 48 -8.52 -4.69 1.49
C VAL A 48 -9.69 -5.43 2.11
N LYS A 49 -9.56 -6.76 2.26
CA LYS A 49 -10.60 -7.63 2.81
C LYS A 49 -10.03 -8.58 3.86
N GLU A 50 -10.90 -9.05 4.74
CA GLU A 50 -10.58 -10.16 5.66
C GLU A 50 -10.19 -11.41 4.87
N GLY A 51 -9.24 -12.18 5.40
CA GLY A 51 -8.66 -13.33 4.70
C GLY A 51 -7.51 -13.00 3.76
N PHE A 52 -7.20 -11.73 3.54
CA PHE A 52 -6.10 -11.30 2.68
C PHE A 52 -4.76 -11.79 3.26
N LYS A 53 -3.98 -12.49 2.46
CA LYS A 53 -2.67 -13.03 2.84
C LYS A 53 -1.58 -12.01 2.55
N LEU A 54 -0.64 -11.89 3.46
CA LEU A 54 0.50 -10.98 3.33
C LEU A 54 1.74 -11.58 3.98
N GLN A 55 2.90 -11.05 3.63
CA GLN A 55 4.16 -11.47 4.18
C GLN A 55 4.75 -10.37 5.06
N LEU A 56 5.25 -10.76 6.21
CA LEU A 56 5.97 -9.91 7.15
C LEU A 56 7.46 -10.18 7.04
N ARG A 57 8.25 -9.12 7.15
CA ARG A 57 9.71 -9.18 7.29
C ARG A 57 10.12 -8.55 8.61
N SER A 58 11.16 -9.07 9.21
CA SER A 58 11.76 -8.52 10.43
C SER A 58 13.25 -8.31 10.22
N ASP A 59 13.76 -7.17 10.64
CA ASP A 59 15.18 -6.86 10.55
C ASP A 59 16.04 -7.80 11.41
N ILE A 60 15.43 -8.46 12.40
CA ILE A 60 16.11 -9.46 13.26
C ILE A 60 16.39 -10.76 12.48
N TYR A 61 15.60 -11.05 11.45
CA TYR A 61 15.76 -12.26 10.64
C TYR A 61 15.88 -11.87 9.14
N PRO A 62 17.05 -11.36 8.71
CA PRO A 62 17.26 -10.93 7.33
C PRO A 62 16.98 -12.07 6.35
N GLY A 63 16.28 -11.77 5.26
CA GLY A 63 15.96 -12.76 4.22
C GLY A 63 14.85 -13.75 4.58
N LYS A 64 14.25 -13.67 5.79
CA LYS A 64 13.14 -14.52 6.20
C LYS A 64 11.82 -13.77 6.14
N THR A 65 10.80 -14.43 5.58
CA THR A 65 9.42 -13.96 5.58
C THR A 65 8.57 -14.79 6.54
N PHE A 66 7.53 -14.19 7.08
CA PHE A 66 6.54 -14.81 7.95
C PHE A 66 5.16 -14.53 7.37
N ASP A 67 4.37 -15.57 7.22
CA ASP A 67 3.02 -15.45 6.69
C ASP A 67 2.10 -14.79 7.72
N ALA A 68 1.19 -13.96 7.22
CA ALA A 68 0.14 -13.37 8.02
C ALA A 68 -1.16 -13.29 7.21
N VAL A 69 -2.27 -13.17 7.92
CA VAL A 69 -3.59 -13.03 7.32
C VAL A 69 -4.33 -11.89 8.02
N ILE A 70 -5.02 -11.07 7.25
CA ILE A 70 -5.93 -10.08 7.81
C ILE A 70 -7.10 -10.80 8.47
N GLU A 71 -7.17 -10.71 9.79
CA GLU A 71 -8.23 -11.32 10.60
C GLU A 71 -9.46 -10.43 10.65
N THR A 72 -9.26 -9.11 10.73
CA THR A 72 -10.34 -8.13 10.83
C THR A 72 -9.92 -6.82 10.17
N VAL A 73 -10.81 -6.21 9.41
CA VAL A 73 -10.69 -4.85 8.90
C VAL A 73 -11.61 -3.96 9.73
N TYR A 74 -11.04 -2.98 10.41
CA TYR A 74 -11.86 -2.04 11.19
C TYR A 74 -12.53 -1.01 10.26
N PRO A 75 -13.83 -0.75 10.41
CA PRO A 75 -14.57 0.12 9.49
C PRO A 75 -14.32 1.62 9.74
N THR A 76 -13.62 1.96 10.83
CA THR A 76 -13.41 3.35 11.23
C THR A 76 -12.13 3.89 10.59
N ILE A 77 -12.25 5.05 9.95
CA ILE A 77 -11.13 5.81 9.40
C ILE A 77 -10.70 6.85 10.44
N ASP A 78 -9.41 6.89 10.73
CA ASP A 78 -8.80 7.94 11.55
C ASP A 78 -8.63 9.21 10.70
N ALA A 79 -9.35 10.27 11.07
CA ALA A 79 -9.37 11.52 10.32
C ALA A 79 -8.04 12.29 10.37
N ALA A 80 -7.19 12.05 11.37
CA ALA A 80 -5.89 12.72 11.48
C ALA A 80 -4.83 12.09 10.57
N THR A 81 -4.89 10.76 10.38
CA THR A 81 -3.91 10.02 9.59
C THR A 81 -4.45 9.56 8.24
N HIS A 82 -5.74 9.77 7.95
CA HIS A 82 -6.42 9.27 6.74
C HIS A 82 -6.17 7.78 6.50
N SER A 83 -6.28 6.98 7.58
CA SER A 83 -6.01 5.56 7.53
C SER A 83 -7.06 4.76 8.32
N PHE A 84 -7.20 3.49 7.97
CA PHE A 84 -7.95 2.52 8.73
C PHE A 84 -7.02 1.45 9.30
N GLN A 85 -7.49 0.77 10.33
CA GLN A 85 -6.72 -0.30 10.95
C GLN A 85 -7.16 -1.67 10.44
N ALA A 86 -6.20 -2.56 10.28
CA ALA A 86 -6.43 -3.98 10.07
C ALA A 86 -5.66 -4.80 11.10
N LYS A 87 -6.34 -5.81 11.65
CA LYS A 87 -5.77 -6.74 12.61
C LYS A 87 -5.24 -7.97 11.88
N LEU A 88 -3.98 -8.26 12.08
CA LEU A 88 -3.30 -9.41 11.52
C LEU A 88 -3.29 -10.56 12.51
N ARG A 89 -3.45 -11.77 11.99
CA ARG A 89 -3.16 -13.03 12.64
C ARG A 89 -1.89 -13.61 12.02
N ILE A 90 -0.90 -13.90 12.86
CA ILE A 90 0.44 -14.32 12.46
C ILE A 90 0.71 -15.69 13.09
N PRO A 91 0.70 -16.79 12.33
CA PRO A 91 1.15 -18.09 12.81
C PRO A 91 2.63 -18.02 13.20
N ASN A 92 2.98 -18.58 14.37
CA ASN A 92 4.34 -18.53 14.91
C ASN A 92 4.69 -19.85 15.57
N ALA A 93 4.58 -20.94 14.80
CA ALA A 93 4.82 -22.30 15.31
C ALA A 93 6.26 -22.50 15.80
N ASP A 94 7.22 -21.91 15.10
CA ASP A 94 8.64 -21.94 15.45
C ASP A 94 9.03 -20.96 16.57
N LYS A 95 8.08 -20.17 17.07
CA LYS A 95 8.24 -19.20 18.16
C LYS A 95 9.37 -18.20 17.93
N LYS A 96 9.72 -17.90 16.67
CA LYS A 96 10.79 -16.95 16.34
C LYS A 96 10.36 -15.51 16.56
N LEU A 97 9.14 -15.18 16.20
CA LEU A 97 8.61 -13.85 16.47
C LEU A 97 8.24 -13.72 17.95
N ARG A 98 8.48 -12.55 18.51
CA ARG A 98 8.15 -12.21 19.89
C ARG A 98 7.23 -10.97 19.91
N PRO A 99 6.31 -10.89 20.87
CA PRO A 99 5.59 -9.64 21.11
C PRO A 99 6.57 -8.47 21.29
N GLY A 100 6.28 -7.32 20.72
CA GLY A 100 7.16 -6.14 20.75
C GLY A 100 8.19 -6.06 19.63
N MET A 101 8.35 -7.12 18.81
CA MET A 101 9.21 -7.03 17.61
C MET A 101 8.59 -6.12 16.57
N PHE A 102 9.44 -5.30 15.93
CA PHE A 102 9.05 -4.54 14.76
C PHE A 102 9.02 -5.43 13.52
N VAL A 103 7.94 -5.33 12.75
CA VAL A 103 7.76 -6.05 11.49
C VAL A 103 7.32 -5.07 10.40
N ARG A 104 7.78 -5.31 9.18
CA ARG A 104 7.34 -4.60 7.97
C ARG A 104 6.51 -5.54 7.11
N THR A 105 5.50 -5.00 6.48
CA THR A 105 4.70 -5.76 5.51
C THR A 105 4.58 -5.01 4.21
N THR A 106 4.52 -5.77 3.13
CA THR A 106 4.10 -5.30 1.81
C THR A 106 2.73 -5.88 1.53
N LEU A 107 1.80 -5.04 1.17
CA LEU A 107 0.45 -5.43 0.79
C LEU A 107 0.39 -5.42 -0.74
N GLU A 108 0.27 -6.60 -1.34
CA GLU A 108 0.09 -6.75 -2.78
C GLU A 108 -1.41 -6.76 -3.07
N LEU A 109 -1.93 -5.63 -3.54
CA LEU A 109 -3.38 -5.45 -3.75
C LEU A 109 -3.87 -5.94 -5.13
N GLY A 110 -2.98 -6.55 -5.91
CA GLY A 110 -3.23 -7.01 -7.25
C GLY A 110 -2.62 -6.09 -8.31
N GLU A 111 -2.79 -6.48 -9.57
CA GLU A 111 -2.39 -5.70 -10.73
C GLU A 111 -3.61 -4.98 -11.27
N ILE A 112 -3.43 -3.73 -11.65
CA ILE A 112 -4.43 -2.94 -12.38
C ILE A 112 -3.85 -2.57 -13.75
N GLU A 113 -4.64 -2.70 -14.77
CA GLU A 113 -4.30 -2.17 -16.08
C GLU A 113 -4.47 -0.65 -16.04
N SER A 114 -3.39 0.07 -16.32
CA SER A 114 -3.42 1.53 -16.36
C SER A 114 -2.57 2.05 -17.53
N ILE A 115 -2.95 3.21 -18.05
CA ILE A 115 -2.19 3.88 -19.11
C ILE A 115 -1.14 4.75 -18.41
N LEU A 116 0.13 4.40 -18.61
CA LEU A 116 1.26 5.17 -18.13
C LEU A 116 1.86 6.00 -19.27
N VAL A 117 2.05 7.29 -19.02
CA VAL A 117 2.67 8.19 -19.97
C VAL A 117 3.83 8.95 -19.33
N PRO A 118 4.85 9.39 -20.08
CA PRO A 118 5.87 10.25 -19.54
C PRO A 118 5.25 11.52 -18.93
N TYR A 119 5.62 11.86 -17.70
CA TYR A 119 5.07 13.03 -17.01
C TYR A 119 5.24 14.33 -17.81
N LEU A 120 6.34 14.42 -18.58
CA LEU A 120 6.62 15.55 -19.45
C LEU A 120 5.60 15.73 -20.59
N ALA A 121 4.90 14.67 -21.00
CA ALA A 121 3.87 14.74 -22.03
C ALA A 121 2.58 15.43 -21.54
N VAL A 122 2.39 15.49 -20.22
CA VAL A 122 1.17 16.06 -19.63
C VAL A 122 1.29 17.57 -19.52
N LEU A 123 0.35 18.26 -20.14
CA LEU A 123 0.26 19.71 -20.11
C LEU A 123 -0.90 20.18 -19.22
N LYS A 124 -0.74 21.38 -18.68
CA LYS A 124 -1.78 22.06 -17.92
C LYS A 124 -2.45 23.14 -18.78
N LEU A 125 -3.76 23.15 -18.83
CA LEU A 125 -4.49 24.21 -19.47
C LEU A 125 -4.40 25.49 -18.61
N THR A 126 -3.85 26.56 -19.20
CA THR A 126 -3.64 27.84 -18.53
C THR A 126 -4.94 28.38 -17.93
N GLY A 127 -4.91 28.80 -16.68
CA GLY A 127 -6.08 29.33 -15.97
C GLY A 127 -7.03 28.26 -15.39
N THR A 128 -6.73 26.99 -15.57
CA THR A 128 -7.54 25.88 -15.04
C THR A 128 -6.69 24.85 -14.32
N ASN A 129 -7.33 23.84 -13.71
CA ASN A 129 -6.65 22.64 -13.19
C ASN A 129 -6.69 21.47 -14.18
N ASN A 130 -7.30 21.64 -15.35
CA ASN A 130 -7.43 20.58 -16.34
C ASN A 130 -6.06 20.21 -16.92
N ARG A 131 -5.88 18.93 -17.10
CA ARG A 131 -4.69 18.35 -17.72
C ARG A 131 -5.06 17.74 -19.05
N TYR A 132 -4.10 17.74 -19.99
CA TYR A 132 -4.30 17.16 -21.29
C TYR A 132 -2.97 16.63 -21.85
N VAL A 133 -3.08 15.74 -22.82
CA VAL A 133 -1.97 15.27 -23.63
C VAL A 133 -2.32 15.45 -25.10
N PHE A 134 -1.32 15.43 -25.97
CA PHE A 134 -1.53 15.33 -27.41
C PHE A 134 -1.24 13.90 -27.86
N ILE A 135 -2.14 13.32 -28.62
CA ILE A 135 -1.93 12.05 -29.32
C ILE A 135 -1.79 12.30 -30.82
N ASN A 136 -1.07 11.42 -31.47
CA ASN A 136 -0.95 11.39 -32.91
C ASN A 136 -2.17 10.68 -33.52
N ASP A 137 -3.02 11.43 -34.17
CA ASP A 137 -4.13 10.89 -34.93
C ASP A 137 -3.86 11.05 -36.44
N ASN A 138 -3.19 10.00 -37.00
CA ASN A 138 -2.84 9.98 -38.44
C ASN A 138 -2.03 11.21 -38.92
N GLY A 139 -1.05 11.65 -38.12
CA GLY A 139 -0.20 12.80 -38.42
C GLY A 139 -0.79 14.14 -37.99
N ILE A 140 -1.88 14.13 -37.24
CA ILE A 140 -2.53 15.32 -36.68
C ILE A 140 -2.51 15.22 -35.14
N ALA A 141 -2.13 16.32 -34.48
CA ALA A 141 -2.17 16.40 -33.02
C ALA A 141 -3.62 16.51 -32.54
N ARG A 142 -4.11 15.55 -31.81
CA ARG A 142 -5.41 15.59 -31.17
C ARG A 142 -5.23 15.77 -29.66
N ARG A 143 -5.81 16.84 -29.11
CA ARG A 143 -5.79 17.10 -27.69
C ARG A 143 -6.81 16.22 -26.96
N VAL A 144 -6.37 15.52 -25.93
CA VAL A 144 -7.22 14.67 -25.07
C VAL A 144 -7.08 15.11 -23.62
N GLU A 145 -8.20 15.47 -23.00
CA GLU A 145 -8.22 15.75 -21.56
C GLU A 145 -7.99 14.47 -20.77
N VAL A 146 -7.19 14.59 -19.70
CA VAL A 146 -6.81 13.46 -18.85
C VAL A 146 -6.98 13.80 -17.38
N THR A 147 -7.36 12.81 -16.58
CA THR A 147 -7.25 12.84 -15.13
C THR A 147 -5.98 12.12 -14.73
N LEU A 148 -5.22 12.70 -13.81
CA LEU A 148 -3.98 12.10 -13.34
C LEU A 148 -4.26 11.12 -12.21
N GLY A 149 -3.59 9.97 -12.27
CA GLY A 149 -3.51 8.98 -11.21
C GLY A 149 -2.18 9.03 -10.46
N GLN A 150 -1.64 7.88 -10.13
CA GLN A 150 -0.40 7.74 -9.38
C GLN A 150 0.82 8.03 -10.26
N ARG A 151 1.83 8.69 -9.68
CA ARG A 151 3.11 8.92 -10.36
C ARG A 151 4.12 7.84 -9.98
N PHE A 152 4.83 7.35 -11.00
CA PHE A 152 5.90 6.36 -10.89
C PHE A 152 7.16 6.92 -11.56
N ASP A 153 8.04 7.52 -10.76
CA ASP A 153 9.26 8.19 -11.22
C ASP A 153 9.01 9.19 -12.37
N GLU A 154 9.37 8.84 -13.60
CA GLU A 154 9.18 9.67 -14.80
C GLU A 154 7.83 9.45 -15.49
N LEU A 155 7.10 8.42 -15.10
CA LEU A 155 5.80 8.08 -15.64
C LEU A 155 4.67 8.54 -14.72
N ILE A 156 3.52 8.81 -15.31
CA ILE A 156 2.29 9.10 -14.59
C ILE A 156 1.13 8.34 -15.18
N GLU A 157 0.32 7.80 -14.32
CA GLU A 157 -0.94 7.19 -14.69
C GLU A 157 -1.94 8.25 -15.14
N ILE A 158 -2.62 7.96 -16.24
CA ILE A 158 -3.68 8.82 -16.77
C ILE A 158 -4.97 8.03 -16.98
N PHE A 159 -6.09 8.70 -16.71
CA PHE A 159 -7.42 8.22 -17.03
C PHE A 159 -8.02 9.11 -18.13
N ALA A 160 -8.26 8.51 -19.29
CA ALA A 160 -8.80 9.22 -20.43
C ALA A 160 -9.63 8.27 -21.32
N PRO A 161 -10.95 8.50 -21.47
CA PRO A 161 -11.80 7.64 -22.30
C PRO A 161 -11.42 7.61 -23.79
N GLY A 162 -10.60 8.57 -24.22
CA GLY A 162 -10.20 8.74 -25.63
C GLY A 162 -8.80 8.21 -25.96
N ILE A 163 -8.12 7.55 -25.03
CA ILE A 163 -6.77 6.99 -25.23
C ILE A 163 -6.83 5.48 -25.02
N LYS A 164 -6.15 4.73 -25.89
CA LYS A 164 -6.07 3.27 -25.86
C LYS A 164 -4.62 2.83 -25.89
N GLU A 165 -4.38 1.59 -25.51
CA GLU A 165 -3.09 0.95 -25.71
C GLU A 165 -2.70 0.98 -27.19
N GLY A 166 -1.46 1.39 -27.46
CA GLY A 166 -0.94 1.56 -28.84
C GLY A 166 -1.08 2.98 -29.41
N ASP A 167 -1.80 3.88 -28.75
CA ASP A 167 -1.86 5.28 -29.19
C ASP A 167 -0.50 5.96 -29.00
N GLU A 168 -0.05 6.71 -29.99
CA GLU A 168 1.20 7.47 -29.93
C GLU A 168 0.99 8.80 -29.23
N ILE A 169 1.72 9.03 -28.13
CA ILE A 169 1.65 10.28 -27.37
C ILE A 169 2.83 11.18 -27.71
N VAL A 170 2.54 12.47 -27.92
CA VAL A 170 3.57 13.46 -28.22
C VAL A 170 4.33 13.84 -26.95
N VAL A 171 5.61 13.53 -26.89
CA VAL A 171 6.48 13.78 -25.72
C VAL A 171 7.47 14.92 -25.91
N LEU A 172 7.69 15.37 -27.15
CA LEU A 172 8.58 16.49 -27.49
C LEU A 172 7.84 17.51 -28.35
N GLY A 173 8.06 18.80 -28.06
CA GLY A 173 7.42 19.89 -28.81
C GLY A 173 5.95 20.16 -28.44
N GLN A 174 5.36 19.36 -27.54
CA GLN A 174 3.96 19.39 -27.12
C GLN A 174 3.49 20.77 -26.64
N GLY A 175 4.38 21.55 -25.99
CA GLY A 175 4.05 22.89 -25.49
C GLY A 175 3.79 23.95 -26.56
N ARG A 176 4.08 23.64 -27.83
CA ARG A 176 3.87 24.54 -28.99
C ARG A 176 2.71 24.08 -29.87
N LEU A 177 2.16 22.90 -29.58
CA LEU A 177 1.07 22.35 -30.38
C LEU A 177 -0.27 22.99 -30.03
N VAL A 178 -1.08 23.10 -31.04
CA VAL A 178 -2.52 23.38 -30.93
C VAL A 178 -3.30 22.18 -31.45
N ASP A 179 -4.52 22.01 -30.99
CA ASP A 179 -5.39 20.93 -31.46
C ASP A 179 -5.58 21.03 -32.98
N GLY A 180 -5.42 19.92 -33.70
CA GLY A 180 -5.49 19.88 -35.17
C GLY A 180 -4.19 20.26 -35.91
N ALA A 181 -3.08 20.51 -35.19
CA ALA A 181 -1.79 20.80 -35.81
C ALA A 181 -1.21 19.55 -36.51
N LYS A 182 -0.57 19.75 -37.66
CA LYS A 182 0.18 18.67 -38.33
C LYS A 182 1.42 18.33 -37.53
N LEU A 183 1.65 17.04 -37.38
CA LEU A 183 2.81 16.49 -36.69
C LEU A 183 3.90 16.10 -37.70
N GLU A 184 5.13 16.51 -37.40
CA GLU A 184 6.33 15.96 -38.06
C GLU A 184 6.97 14.98 -37.05
N ILE A 185 6.93 13.69 -37.41
CA ILE A 185 7.36 12.63 -36.51
C ILE A 185 8.87 12.43 -36.69
N LEU A 186 9.63 12.80 -35.67
CA LEU A 186 11.05 12.46 -35.57
C LEU A 186 11.13 11.06 -34.92
N ARG A 187 11.50 10.06 -35.72
CA ARG A 187 11.83 8.72 -35.19
C ARG A 187 13.29 8.71 -34.79
N ASN A 188 13.54 8.49 -33.49
CA ASN A 188 14.89 8.16 -32.98
C ASN A 188 15.17 6.67 -33.15
#